data_5caf9150c21b0d33e972ef7410cf32de
#
_entry.id   5caf9150c21b0d33e972ef7410cf32de
#
_cell.length_a   1.000
_cell.length_b   1.000
_cell.length_c   1.000
_cell.angle_alpha   90.00
_cell.angle_beta   90.00
_cell.angle_gamma   90.00
#
_symmetry.space_group_name_H-M   'P 1'
#
loop_
_entity.id
_entity.type
_entity.pdbx_description
1 polymer ?
#
loop_
_entity_poly.entity_id
_entity_poly.type
_entity_poly.pdbx_seq_one_letter_code
_entity_poly.pdbx_strand_id
1 'polypeptide(L)'
;MKKLSAILVLILCIVGAAYAQHDSNMPAGSKIYIEPMNGFENYLAAAIQKKKVQVTVVADRDVADFVITGSAQHEKAGWAKVAFQHDIHSDDQASISVVNTKTSAVVFAYAVNKKNTWHGDQTTAEACAKHLQGHIEGKE
;
A
#
# COMPACT_ATOMS: atom_id res chain seq x y z
N MET A 1 54.74 14.28 3.66
CA MET A 1 53.61 14.93 2.97
C MET A 1 52.78 13.96 2.10
N LYS A 2 53.35 13.03 1.39
CA LYS A 2 52.58 12.06 0.55
C LYS A 2 51.71 11.07 1.35
N LYS A 3 52.09 10.74 2.58
CA LYS A 3 51.29 9.82 3.47
C LYS A 3 50.06 10.46 4.10
N LEU A 4 50.10 11.79 4.36
CA LEU A 4 48.93 12.51 4.88
C LEU A 4 47.83 12.67 3.83
N SER A 5 48.18 12.82 2.55
CA SER A 5 47.23 12.97 1.46
C SER A 5 46.43 11.69 1.23
N ALA A 6 47.06 10.51 1.40
CA ALA A 6 46.41 9.22 1.22
C ALA A 6 45.37 8.94 2.34
N ILE A 7 45.63 9.37 3.58
CA ILE A 7 44.72 9.21 4.72
C ILE A 7 43.49 10.13 4.57
N LEU A 8 43.70 11.35 4.05
CA LEU A 8 42.60 12.30 3.81
C LEU A 8 41.61 11.79 2.77
N VAL A 9 42.09 11.16 1.70
CA VAL A 9 41.23 10.57 0.64
C VAL A 9 40.48 9.36 1.14
N LEU A 10 41.08 8.54 2.01
CA LEU A 10 40.40 7.37 2.62
C LEU A 10 39.28 7.76 3.54
N ILE A 11 39.39 8.84 4.31
CA ILE A 11 38.34 9.34 5.21
C ILE A 11 37.17 9.91 4.41
N LEU A 12 37.40 10.53 3.26
CA LEU A 12 36.34 11.09 2.42
C LEU A 12 35.45 10.01 1.77
N CYS A 13 35.98 8.81 1.53
CA CYS A 13 35.21 7.68 0.96
C CYS A 13 34.24 7.01 1.96
N ILE A 14 34.46 7.16 3.27
CA ILE A 14 33.63 6.50 4.28
C ILE A 14 32.32 7.28 4.55
N VAL A 15 32.29 8.59 4.29
CA VAL A 15 31.11 9.44 4.53
C VAL A 15 30.01 9.25 3.49
N GLY A 16 30.31 8.68 2.34
CA GLY A 16 29.36 8.50 1.22
C GLY A 16 28.42 7.29 1.33
N ALA A 17 28.66 6.35 2.25
CA ALA A 17 27.91 5.09 2.32
C ALA A 17 26.69 5.11 3.31
N ALA A 18 26.45 6.22 3.99
CA ALA A 18 25.46 6.28 5.08
C ALA A 18 24.04 6.71 4.64
N TYR A 19 23.78 6.97 3.35
CA TYR A 19 22.49 7.53 2.89
C TYR A 19 21.60 6.57 2.11
N ALA A 20 21.93 5.31 2.03
CA ALA A 20 21.04 4.30 1.46
C ALA A 20 20.21 3.60 2.56
N GLN A 21 19.61 4.34 3.46
CA GLN A 21 18.50 3.79 4.25
C GLN A 21 17.29 3.76 3.32
N HIS A 22 16.99 2.58 2.84
CA HIS A 22 15.71 2.28 2.20
C HIS A 22 14.62 2.53 3.25
N ASP A 23 13.94 3.67 3.12
CA ASP A 23 12.89 4.11 4.05
C ASP A 23 11.61 3.34 3.75
N SER A 24 11.64 2.03 4.05
CA SER A 24 10.51 1.12 3.90
C SER A 24 9.58 1.14 5.12
N ASN A 25 9.84 2.03 6.07
CA ASN A 25 9.08 2.06 7.32
C ASN A 25 7.91 3.06 7.24
N MET A 26 6.73 2.58 7.58
CA MET A 26 5.52 3.39 7.78
C MET A 26 5.20 3.42 9.29
N PRO A 27 5.52 4.51 10.00
CA PRO A 27 5.26 4.60 11.43
C PRO A 27 3.78 4.55 11.78
N ALA A 28 3.44 3.95 12.91
CA ALA A 28 2.09 4.03 13.46
C ALA A 28 1.68 5.49 13.70
N GLY A 29 0.42 5.82 13.40
CA GLY A 29 -0.11 7.18 13.50
C GLY A 29 0.13 8.05 12.27
N SER A 30 0.81 7.54 11.22
CA SER A 30 1.02 8.26 9.96
C SER A 30 -0.30 8.71 9.33
N LYS A 31 -0.28 9.88 8.71
CA LYS A 31 -1.39 10.39 7.91
C LYS A 31 -1.35 9.81 6.50
N ILE A 32 -2.45 9.22 6.06
CA ILE A 32 -2.56 8.64 4.73
C ILE A 32 -3.70 9.27 3.94
N TYR A 33 -3.44 9.57 2.68
CA TYR A 33 -4.44 9.91 1.69
C TYR A 33 -4.68 8.70 0.78
N ILE A 34 -5.94 8.40 0.48
CA ILE A 34 -6.31 7.31 -0.43
C ILE A 34 -6.76 7.93 -1.74
N GLU A 35 -6.05 7.66 -2.84
CA GLU A 35 -6.44 8.14 -4.15
C GLU A 35 -7.74 7.48 -4.63
N PRO A 36 -8.53 8.16 -5.48
CA PRO A 36 -9.71 7.57 -6.10
C PRO A 36 -9.36 6.31 -6.91
N MET A 37 -10.08 5.22 -6.65
CA MET A 37 -9.88 3.91 -7.27
C MET A 37 -11.22 3.31 -7.73
N ASN A 38 -12.02 4.10 -8.47
CA ASN A 38 -13.34 3.70 -8.97
C ASN A 38 -14.33 3.24 -7.88
N GLY A 39 -14.27 3.84 -6.69
CA GLY A 39 -15.11 3.52 -5.54
C GLY A 39 -14.47 2.58 -4.52
N PHE A 40 -13.40 1.86 -4.89
CA PHE A 40 -12.69 0.95 -3.98
C PHE A 40 -12.04 1.70 -2.80
N GLU A 41 -11.64 2.95 -2.99
CA GLU A 41 -11.12 3.83 -1.93
C GLU A 41 -12.05 3.91 -0.71
N ASN A 42 -13.37 3.88 -0.93
CA ASN A 42 -14.35 3.94 0.16
C ASN A 42 -14.36 2.63 0.97
N TYR A 43 -14.30 1.48 0.28
CA TYR A 43 -14.19 0.17 0.94
C TYR A 43 -12.87 0.05 1.70
N LEU A 44 -11.77 0.56 1.13
CA LEU A 44 -10.46 0.53 1.76
C LEU A 44 -10.42 1.42 3.02
N ALA A 45 -10.97 2.64 2.95
CA ALA A 45 -11.07 3.52 4.10
C ALA A 45 -11.90 2.89 5.24
N ALA A 46 -13.05 2.29 4.90
CA ALA A 46 -13.89 1.58 5.86
C ALA A 46 -13.18 0.36 6.46
N ALA A 47 -12.43 -0.40 5.65
CA ALA A 47 -11.66 -1.55 6.10
C ALA A 47 -10.53 -1.15 7.05
N ILE A 48 -9.82 -0.06 6.77
CA ILE A 48 -8.77 0.51 7.63
C ILE A 48 -9.33 0.84 9.01
N GLN A 49 -10.51 1.48 9.07
CA GLN A 49 -11.17 1.79 10.33
C GLN A 49 -11.64 0.52 11.06
N LYS A 50 -12.29 -0.41 10.33
CA LYS A 50 -12.80 -1.68 10.88
C LYS A 50 -11.68 -2.53 11.47
N LYS A 51 -10.54 -2.62 10.80
CA LYS A 51 -9.37 -3.38 11.25
C LYS A 51 -8.52 -2.64 12.27
N LYS A 52 -8.87 -1.38 12.59
CA LYS A 52 -8.12 -0.52 13.52
C LYS A 52 -6.65 -0.37 13.12
N VAL A 53 -6.40 -0.25 11.81
CA VAL A 53 -5.06 0.01 11.31
C VAL A 53 -4.55 1.31 11.94
N GLN A 54 -3.32 1.30 12.43
CA GLN A 54 -2.75 2.41 13.19
C GLN A 54 -2.30 3.56 12.29
N VAL A 55 -3.24 4.15 11.55
CA VAL A 55 -3.05 5.29 10.66
C VAL A 55 -4.22 6.26 10.76
N THR A 56 -4.01 7.50 10.32
CA THR A 56 -5.06 8.51 10.21
C THR A 56 -5.37 8.76 8.74
N VAL A 57 -6.57 8.40 8.29
CA VAL A 57 -7.03 8.71 6.93
C VAL A 57 -7.37 10.20 6.86
N VAL A 58 -6.77 10.91 5.92
CA VAL A 58 -6.99 12.34 5.68
C VAL A 58 -7.65 12.55 4.32
N ALA A 59 -8.46 13.61 4.21
CA ALA A 59 -9.15 13.97 2.97
C ALA A 59 -8.30 14.84 2.04
N ASP A 60 -7.26 15.47 2.57
CA ASP A 60 -6.36 16.32 1.83
C ASP A 60 -5.01 15.64 1.62
N ARG A 61 -4.61 15.54 0.35
CA ARG A 61 -3.35 14.93 -0.06
C ARG A 61 -2.13 15.69 0.45
N ASP A 62 -2.24 17.02 0.53
CA ASP A 62 -1.09 17.88 0.85
C ASP A 62 -0.64 17.76 2.31
N VAL A 63 -1.54 17.28 3.19
CA VAL A 63 -1.22 17.04 4.61
C VAL A 63 -0.85 15.58 4.91
N ALA A 64 -0.87 14.71 3.89
CA ALA A 64 -0.58 13.29 4.05
C ALA A 64 0.92 13.00 4.08
N ASP A 65 1.34 12.11 4.97
CA ASP A 65 2.70 11.56 5.00
C ASP A 65 2.89 10.50 3.93
N PHE A 66 1.81 9.75 3.63
CA PHE A 66 1.78 8.68 2.62
C PHE A 66 0.52 8.78 1.76
N VAL A 67 0.65 8.32 0.52
CA VAL A 67 -0.47 8.19 -0.42
C VAL A 67 -0.67 6.72 -0.75
N ILE A 68 -1.90 6.24 -0.64
CA ILE A 68 -2.29 4.93 -1.16
C ILE A 68 -2.85 5.12 -2.56
N THR A 69 -2.24 4.48 -3.53
CA THR A 69 -2.71 4.36 -4.91
C THR A 69 -2.90 2.90 -5.27
N GLY A 70 -3.66 2.62 -6.31
CA GLY A 70 -3.87 1.26 -6.73
C GLY A 70 -4.95 1.10 -7.78
N SER A 71 -5.38 -0.14 -7.97
CA SER A 71 -6.46 -0.50 -8.87
C SER A 71 -7.35 -1.56 -8.25
N ALA A 72 -8.64 -1.51 -8.56
CA ALA A 72 -9.58 -2.57 -8.27
C ALA A 72 -10.34 -2.91 -9.56
N GLN A 73 -10.45 -4.21 -9.84
CA GLN A 73 -11.19 -4.73 -10.98
C GLN A 73 -12.22 -5.73 -10.49
N HIS A 74 -13.45 -5.58 -10.99
CA HIS A 74 -14.57 -6.47 -10.71
C HIS A 74 -14.99 -7.12 -12.00
N GLU A 75 -14.81 -8.41 -12.10
CA GLU A 75 -15.49 -9.19 -13.11
C GLU A 75 -16.85 -9.64 -12.54
N LYS A 76 -17.89 -8.86 -12.79
CA LYS A 76 -19.26 -9.31 -12.55
C LYS A 76 -19.54 -10.48 -13.47
N ALA A 77 -20.15 -11.54 -12.93
CA ALA A 77 -20.65 -12.63 -13.73
C ALA A 77 -21.58 -12.06 -14.83
N GLY A 78 -21.16 -12.15 -16.09
CA GLY A 78 -21.97 -11.68 -17.22
C GLY A 78 -23.28 -12.46 -17.26
N TRP A 79 -24.35 -11.87 -17.84
CA TRP A 79 -25.67 -12.50 -17.93
C TRP A 79 -25.61 -13.92 -18.54
N ALA A 80 -24.69 -14.17 -19.46
CA ALA A 80 -24.49 -15.50 -20.07
C ALA A 80 -23.95 -16.51 -19.03
N LYS A 81 -23.00 -16.09 -18.14
CA LYS A 81 -22.44 -16.92 -17.08
C LYS A 81 -23.51 -17.26 -16.04
N VAL A 82 -24.35 -16.28 -15.69
CA VAL A 82 -25.49 -16.48 -14.78
C VAL A 82 -26.54 -17.40 -15.39
N ALA A 83 -26.88 -17.21 -16.67
CA ALA A 83 -27.97 -17.96 -17.35
C ALA A 83 -27.56 -19.40 -17.64
N PHE A 84 -26.32 -19.68 -18.02
CA PHE A 84 -25.89 -21.00 -18.48
C PHE A 84 -25.10 -21.81 -17.46
N GLN A 85 -24.40 -21.16 -16.51
CA GLN A 85 -23.55 -21.83 -15.52
C GLN A 85 -24.08 -21.70 -14.09
N HIS A 86 -25.15 -20.94 -13.87
CA HIS A 86 -25.71 -20.63 -12.52
C HIS A 86 -24.65 -20.06 -11.56
N ASP A 87 -23.58 -19.46 -12.10
CA ASP A 87 -22.52 -18.89 -11.31
C ASP A 87 -22.76 -17.39 -11.14
N ILE A 88 -23.12 -17.01 -9.94
CA ILE A 88 -23.39 -15.62 -9.54
C ILE A 88 -22.18 -14.97 -8.82
N HIS A 89 -21.08 -15.69 -8.73
CA HIS A 89 -19.89 -15.20 -8.05
C HIS A 89 -19.03 -14.34 -8.96
N SER A 90 -18.43 -13.33 -8.42
CA SER A 90 -17.47 -12.45 -9.07
C SER A 90 -16.04 -12.80 -8.71
N ASP A 91 -15.12 -12.61 -9.64
CA ASP A 91 -13.69 -12.61 -9.36
C ASP A 91 -13.25 -11.16 -9.12
N ASP A 92 -12.70 -10.90 -7.95
CA ASP A 92 -12.31 -9.55 -7.53
C ASP A 92 -10.81 -9.48 -7.32
N GLN A 93 -10.19 -8.53 -7.99
CA GLN A 93 -8.76 -8.24 -7.87
C GLN A 93 -8.57 -6.82 -7.40
N ALA A 94 -7.68 -6.63 -6.44
CA ALA A 94 -7.24 -5.31 -6.05
C ALA A 94 -5.73 -5.31 -5.80
N SER A 95 -5.11 -4.20 -6.13
CA SER A 95 -3.72 -3.93 -5.76
C SER A 95 -3.61 -2.54 -5.16
N ILE A 96 -2.82 -2.43 -4.11
CA ILE A 96 -2.50 -1.15 -3.49
C ILE A 96 -0.99 -0.98 -3.39
N SER A 97 -0.54 0.27 -3.49
CA SER A 97 0.82 0.69 -3.21
C SER A 97 0.78 1.89 -2.28
N VAL A 98 1.64 1.90 -1.28
CA VAL A 98 1.80 3.02 -0.35
C VAL A 98 3.09 3.74 -0.67
N VAL A 99 2.97 5.02 -0.98
CA VAL A 99 4.07 5.88 -1.42
C VAL A 99 4.33 6.95 -0.37
N ASN A 100 5.57 7.10 0.06
CA ASN A 100 5.99 8.20 0.92
C ASN A 100 5.97 9.51 0.12
N THR A 101 5.24 10.53 0.61
CA THR A 101 5.06 11.81 -0.11
C THR A 101 6.33 12.62 -0.23
N LYS A 102 7.28 12.46 0.69
CA LYS A 102 8.53 13.23 0.74
C LYS A 102 9.63 12.61 -0.14
N THR A 103 9.72 11.28 -0.14
CA THR A 103 10.80 10.57 -0.83
C THR A 103 10.37 9.94 -2.14
N SER A 104 9.05 9.88 -2.42
CA SER A 104 8.45 9.15 -3.54
C SER A 104 8.77 7.64 -3.54
N ALA A 105 9.23 7.11 -2.42
CA ALA A 105 9.51 5.70 -2.27
C ALA A 105 8.23 4.91 -2.04
N VAL A 106 8.09 3.75 -2.72
CA VAL A 106 7.06 2.77 -2.41
C VAL A 106 7.50 2.02 -1.16
N VAL A 107 6.79 2.21 -0.05
CA VAL A 107 7.12 1.60 1.24
C VAL A 107 6.38 0.29 1.48
N PHE A 108 5.24 0.10 0.81
CA PHE A 108 4.43 -1.11 0.89
C PHE A 108 3.68 -1.31 -0.42
N ALA A 109 3.53 -2.57 -0.85
CA ALA A 109 2.66 -2.93 -1.96
C ALA A 109 2.03 -4.30 -1.69
N TYR A 110 0.75 -4.42 -2.01
CA TYR A 110 0.01 -5.66 -1.82
C TYR A 110 -1.01 -5.86 -2.93
N ALA A 111 -1.10 -7.08 -3.44
CA ALA A 111 -2.08 -7.46 -4.43
C ALA A 111 -2.89 -8.67 -3.93
N VAL A 112 -4.18 -8.65 -4.13
CA VAL A 112 -5.10 -9.70 -3.72
C VAL A 112 -6.00 -10.08 -4.90
N ASN A 113 -6.21 -11.39 -5.03
CA ASN A 113 -7.19 -11.96 -5.95
C ASN A 113 -8.13 -12.85 -5.13
N LYS A 114 -9.40 -12.55 -5.13
CA LYS A 114 -10.45 -13.32 -4.46
C LYS A 114 -11.41 -13.87 -5.50
N LYS A 115 -11.50 -15.19 -5.56
CA LYS A 115 -12.43 -15.89 -6.43
C LYS A 115 -13.70 -16.24 -5.68
N ASN A 116 -14.82 -16.24 -6.39
CA ASN A 116 -16.13 -16.67 -5.85
C ASN A 116 -16.58 -15.92 -4.60
N THR A 117 -16.52 -14.58 -4.62
CA THR A 117 -16.93 -13.76 -3.47
C THR A 117 -18.31 -13.12 -3.70
N TRP A 118 -19.12 -13.03 -2.62
CA TRP A 118 -20.40 -12.32 -2.63
C TRP A 118 -20.25 -10.81 -2.38
N HIS A 119 -19.16 -10.42 -1.68
CA HIS A 119 -18.85 -9.05 -1.31
C HIS A 119 -17.38 -8.78 -1.62
N GLY A 120 -17.01 -8.90 -2.88
CA GLY A 120 -15.63 -8.89 -3.35
C GLY A 120 -14.83 -7.67 -2.93
N ASP A 121 -15.36 -6.45 -3.15
CA ASP A 121 -14.72 -5.19 -2.77
C ASP A 121 -14.42 -5.11 -1.29
N GLN A 122 -15.40 -5.43 -0.47
CA GLN A 122 -15.24 -5.41 0.97
C GLN A 122 -14.20 -6.43 1.43
N THR A 123 -14.25 -7.64 0.87
CA THR A 123 -13.33 -8.72 1.25
C THR A 123 -11.90 -8.42 0.81
N THR A 124 -11.71 -7.88 -0.40
CA THR A 124 -10.40 -7.48 -0.90
C THR A 124 -9.84 -6.27 -0.14
N ALA A 125 -10.67 -5.28 0.17
CA ALA A 125 -10.29 -4.13 0.98
C ALA A 125 -9.88 -4.53 2.40
N GLU A 126 -10.60 -5.46 3.03
CA GLU A 126 -10.24 -5.99 4.34
C GLU A 126 -8.92 -6.76 4.33
N ALA A 127 -8.62 -7.50 3.24
CA ALA A 127 -7.34 -8.15 3.06
C ALA A 127 -6.20 -7.11 2.94
N CYS A 128 -6.38 -6.08 2.10
CA CYS A 128 -5.42 -4.99 1.97
C CYS A 128 -5.15 -4.29 3.31
N ALA A 129 -6.20 -3.95 4.06
CA ALA A 129 -6.08 -3.30 5.36
C ALA A 129 -5.37 -4.18 6.40
N LYS A 130 -5.64 -5.49 6.41
CA LYS A 130 -4.98 -6.45 7.29
C LYS A 130 -3.47 -6.53 7.04
N HIS A 131 -3.06 -6.64 5.77
CA HIS A 131 -1.65 -6.71 5.41
C HIS A 131 -0.93 -5.39 5.65
N LEU A 132 -1.58 -4.25 5.39
CA LEU A 132 -1.04 -2.94 5.75
C LEU A 132 -0.80 -2.82 7.26
N GLN A 133 -1.72 -3.31 8.09
CA GLN A 133 -1.53 -3.35 9.54
C GLN A 133 -0.32 -4.23 9.93
N GLY A 134 -0.19 -5.42 9.33
CA GLY A 134 0.96 -6.32 9.55
C GLY A 134 2.27 -5.64 9.24
N HIS A 135 2.34 -4.90 8.13
CA HIS A 135 3.51 -4.13 7.74
C HIS A 135 3.87 -3.04 8.77
N ILE A 136 2.88 -2.24 9.23
CA ILE A 136 3.09 -1.21 10.25
C ILE A 136 3.58 -1.81 11.58
N GLU A 137 3.07 -2.99 11.94
CA GLU A 137 3.45 -3.71 13.16
C GLU A 137 4.76 -4.50 13.03
N GLY A 138 5.40 -4.49 11.87
CA GLY A 138 6.64 -5.23 11.59
C GLY A 138 6.47 -6.76 11.64
N LYS A 139 5.30 -7.26 11.27
CA LYS A 139 4.95 -8.69 11.27
C LYS A 139 5.03 -9.33 9.88
N GLU A 140 5.31 -8.54 8.85
CA GLU A 140 5.47 -8.96 7.45
C GLU A 140 6.81 -8.49 6.89
#